data_81353fd6903faa9e5f9e915d50ce7711
#
_entry.id   81353fd6903faa9e5f9e915d50ce7711
#
_cell.length_a   1.000
_cell.length_b   1.000
_cell.length_c   1.000
_cell.angle_alpha   90.00
_cell.angle_beta   90.00
_cell.angle_gamma   90.00
#
_symmetry.space_group_name_H-M   'P 1'
#
loop_
_entity.id
_entity.type
_entity.pdbx_description
1 polymer ?
#
loop_
_entity_poly.entity_id
_entity_poly.type
_entity_poly.pdbx_seq_one_letter_code
_entity_poly.pdbx_strand_id
1 'polypeptide(L)'
;MADTEDDIIIDVQGLRTAFGDHVVHDHLDLQVKRGEVIGIVGGSGTGKSVLLRTILGLKKPDAGQIKVFGIDFETLTPDERRHQEQRWGVLFQEGALFSALTVAENVQVPYREHLQMNDALMGELAGIKIAMVGLRAEAAKLYPSELSGGMKKRAGLARALAQDPEILFLDEPTAGLDPIGAAAFDELINDLKHTLGLTVFMVTHDLDTLYATCDRIAVLAERRVILIGTMKDMLASDHPWIKSYFHGPRARAAAASA
;
A
#
# COMPACT_ATOMS: atom_id res chain seq x y z
N MET A 1 24.62 -11.72 -2.30
CA MET A 1 25.12 -10.34 -2.34
C MET A 1 24.59 -9.71 -1.08
N ALA A 2 25.37 -9.01 -0.28
CA ALA A 2 24.84 -8.27 0.87
C ALA A 2 24.01 -7.11 0.30
N ASP A 3 22.75 -6.97 0.77
CA ASP A 3 21.92 -5.83 0.46
C ASP A 3 22.67 -4.57 0.90
N THR A 4 22.86 -3.61 0.01
CA THR A 4 23.46 -2.33 0.37
C THR A 4 22.40 -1.47 1.08
N GLU A 5 22.79 -0.58 1.98
CA GLU A 5 21.86 0.34 2.66
C GLU A 5 21.03 1.16 1.64
N ASP A 6 21.56 1.38 0.45
CA ASP A 6 20.88 2.10 -0.65
C ASP A 6 19.67 1.35 -1.23
N ASP A 7 19.55 0.04 -0.98
CA ASP A 7 18.43 -0.77 -1.47
C ASP A 7 17.21 -0.73 -0.52
N ILE A 8 17.36 -0.28 0.72
CA ILE A 8 16.27 -0.21 1.69
C ILE A 8 15.57 1.14 1.56
N ILE A 9 14.29 1.11 1.16
CA ILE A 9 13.48 2.31 0.96
C ILE A 9 12.62 2.68 2.17
N ILE A 10 12.21 1.68 2.98
CA ILE A 10 11.55 1.86 4.27
C ILE A 10 12.31 1.02 5.31
N ASP A 11 12.73 1.65 6.39
CA ASP A 11 13.43 1.01 7.50
C ASP A 11 12.74 1.37 8.83
N VAL A 12 12.17 0.38 9.47
CA VAL A 12 11.48 0.50 10.76
C VAL A 12 12.29 -0.26 11.80
N GLN A 13 12.72 0.41 12.87
CA GLN A 13 13.57 -0.15 13.90
C GLN A 13 12.97 0.05 15.29
N GLY A 14 12.79 -1.05 16.03
CA GLY A 14 12.33 -1.06 17.42
C GLY A 14 10.99 -0.36 17.63
N LEU A 15 10.11 -0.36 16.63
CA LEU A 15 8.86 0.39 16.66
C LEU A 15 7.96 -0.05 17.81
N ARG A 16 7.53 0.93 18.61
CA ARG A 16 6.45 0.77 19.57
C ARG A 16 5.31 1.72 19.23
N THR A 17 4.08 1.18 19.24
CA THR A 17 2.85 1.98 19.14
C THR A 17 1.82 1.51 20.14
N ALA A 18 1.11 2.44 20.74
CA ALA A 18 0.07 2.16 21.72
C ALA A 18 -1.13 3.12 21.57
N PHE A 19 -2.26 2.75 22.16
CA PHE A 19 -3.44 3.59 22.39
C PHE A 19 -3.80 3.48 23.86
N GLY A 20 -3.42 4.49 24.65
CA GLY A 20 -3.45 4.39 26.11
C GLY A 20 -2.60 3.21 26.58
N ASP A 21 -3.17 2.35 27.42
CA ASP A 21 -2.48 1.16 27.93
C ASP A 21 -2.40 -0.03 26.93
N HIS A 22 -3.11 0.08 25.81
CA HIS A 22 -3.13 -0.99 24.81
C HIS A 22 -1.96 -0.88 23.86
N VAL A 23 -0.93 -1.70 24.05
CA VAL A 23 0.25 -1.80 23.18
C VAL A 23 -0.10 -2.62 21.93
N VAL A 24 0.06 -2.01 20.75
CA VAL A 24 -0.21 -2.63 19.44
C VAL A 24 1.06 -3.22 18.84
N HIS A 25 2.15 -2.43 18.81
CA HIS A 25 3.47 -2.91 18.39
C HIS A 25 4.47 -2.73 19.53
N ASP A 26 5.41 -3.68 19.63
CA ASP A 26 6.46 -3.67 20.62
C ASP A 26 7.73 -4.28 20.04
N HIS A 27 8.80 -3.46 19.92
CA HIS A 27 10.06 -3.84 19.27
C HIS A 27 9.86 -4.43 17.86
N LEU A 28 9.04 -3.75 17.04
CA LEU A 28 8.79 -4.18 15.67
C LEU A 28 9.88 -3.64 14.73
N ASP A 29 10.53 -4.55 14.01
CA ASP A 29 11.50 -4.25 12.95
C ASP A 29 10.93 -4.69 11.60
N LEU A 30 11.13 -3.85 10.56
CA LEU A 30 10.70 -4.14 9.19
C LEU A 30 11.55 -3.37 8.20
N GLN A 31 12.06 -4.07 7.18
CA GLN A 31 12.77 -3.45 6.06
C GLN A 31 12.09 -3.78 4.74
N VAL A 32 11.85 -2.74 3.95
CA VAL A 32 11.28 -2.83 2.60
C VAL A 32 12.34 -2.43 1.59
N LYS A 33 12.53 -3.27 0.57
CA LYS A 33 13.50 -3.05 -0.49
C LYS A 33 12.89 -2.23 -1.62
N ARG A 34 13.71 -1.44 -2.28
CA ARG A 34 13.29 -0.68 -3.47
C ARG A 34 12.83 -1.63 -4.59
N GLY A 35 11.70 -1.30 -5.21
CA GLY A 35 11.16 -2.05 -6.34
C GLY A 35 10.49 -3.39 -6.00
N GLU A 36 10.35 -3.75 -4.70
CA GLU A 36 9.59 -4.94 -4.31
C GLU A 36 8.11 -4.65 -4.04
N VAL A 37 7.30 -5.68 -4.13
CA VAL A 37 5.97 -5.72 -3.51
C VAL A 37 6.08 -6.49 -2.21
N ILE A 38 5.89 -5.82 -1.08
CA ILE A 38 5.82 -6.47 0.23
C ILE A 38 4.38 -6.54 0.71
N GLY A 39 3.91 -7.75 1.03
CA GLY A 39 2.60 -8.00 1.64
C GLY A 39 2.69 -8.05 3.16
N ILE A 40 1.88 -7.24 3.85
CA ILE A 40 1.78 -7.26 5.31
C ILE A 40 0.54 -8.05 5.71
N VAL A 41 0.74 -9.18 6.36
CA VAL A 41 -0.34 -10.07 6.80
C VAL A 41 -0.34 -10.25 8.30
N GLY A 42 -1.47 -10.71 8.83
CA GLY A 42 -1.63 -10.96 10.27
C GLY A 42 -3.10 -11.08 10.65
N GLY A 43 -3.39 -11.60 11.81
CA GLY A 43 -4.75 -11.73 12.33
C GLY A 43 -5.47 -10.38 12.44
N SER A 44 -6.79 -10.43 12.64
CA SER A 44 -7.56 -9.20 12.92
C SER A 44 -7.04 -8.55 14.21
N GLY A 45 -6.87 -7.22 14.18
CA GLY A 45 -6.40 -6.47 15.36
C GLY A 45 -4.89 -6.52 15.62
N THR A 46 -4.08 -7.19 14.80
CA THR A 46 -2.61 -7.23 14.99
C THR A 46 -1.90 -5.92 14.71
N GLY A 47 -2.59 -4.89 14.21
CA GLY A 47 -2.04 -3.55 14.00
C GLY A 47 -1.54 -3.26 12.58
N LYS A 48 -1.87 -4.06 11.55
CA LYS A 48 -1.43 -3.83 10.17
C LYS A 48 -1.69 -2.40 9.67
N SER A 49 -2.93 -1.93 9.78
CA SER A 49 -3.28 -0.55 9.39
C SER A 49 -2.69 0.50 10.35
N VAL A 50 -2.37 0.14 11.60
CA VAL A 50 -1.65 1.03 12.53
C VAL A 50 -0.21 1.18 12.07
N LEU A 51 0.46 0.07 11.68
CA LEU A 51 1.82 0.10 11.11
C LEU A 51 1.86 0.99 9.87
N LEU A 52 0.95 0.76 8.91
CA LEU A 52 0.83 1.57 7.70
C LEU A 52 0.68 3.06 8.05
N ARG A 53 -0.27 3.41 8.93
CA ARG A 53 -0.50 4.80 9.35
C ARG A 53 0.70 5.42 10.05
N THR A 54 1.47 4.61 10.80
CA THR A 54 2.67 5.10 11.49
C THR A 54 3.79 5.37 10.49
N ILE A 55 3.99 4.51 9.48
CA ILE A 55 4.97 4.73 8.40
C ILE A 55 4.60 5.99 7.60
N LEU A 56 3.31 6.22 7.34
CA LEU A 56 2.81 7.43 6.66
C LEU A 56 2.87 8.70 7.55
N GLY A 57 3.27 8.56 8.81
CA GLY A 57 3.30 9.66 9.77
C GLY A 57 1.93 10.16 10.24
N LEU A 58 0.86 9.42 9.95
CA LEU A 58 -0.51 9.71 10.42
C LEU A 58 -0.72 9.33 11.89
N LYS A 59 0.16 8.50 12.45
CA LYS A 59 0.26 8.18 13.86
C LYS A 59 1.72 8.33 14.29
N LYS A 60 1.97 9.10 15.34
CA LYS A 60 3.29 9.19 15.94
C LYS A 60 3.66 7.88 16.64
N PRO A 61 4.87 7.34 16.46
CA PRO A 61 5.38 6.23 17.25
C PRO A 61 5.57 6.63 18.70
N ASP A 62 5.38 5.70 19.64
CA ASP A 62 5.66 5.90 21.05
C ASP A 62 7.14 5.66 21.37
N ALA A 63 7.82 4.80 20.58
CA ALA A 63 9.27 4.60 20.57
C ALA A 63 9.70 3.92 19.26
N GLY A 64 11.02 3.88 19.02
CA GLY A 64 11.62 3.35 17.81
C GLY A 64 11.85 4.44 16.75
N GLN A 65 12.30 4.04 15.57
CA GLN A 65 12.62 4.94 14.47
C GLN A 65 12.01 4.42 13.16
N ILE A 66 11.55 5.33 12.32
CA ILE A 66 11.08 5.03 10.96
C ILE A 66 11.83 5.93 9.99
N LYS A 67 12.54 5.32 9.05
CA LYS A 67 13.13 6.03 7.92
C LYS A 67 12.43 5.62 6.63
N VAL A 68 12.06 6.62 5.83
CA VAL A 68 11.58 6.43 4.47
C VAL A 68 12.51 7.20 3.54
N PHE A 69 13.00 6.56 2.49
CA PHE A 69 14.06 7.10 1.62
C PHE A 69 15.36 7.45 2.40
N GLY A 70 15.66 6.72 3.47
CA GLY A 70 16.80 6.98 4.35
C GLY A 70 16.61 8.16 5.31
N ILE A 71 15.46 8.83 5.30
CA ILE A 71 15.16 10.05 6.06
C ILE A 71 14.22 9.71 7.23
N ASP A 72 14.59 10.14 8.43
CA ASP A 72 13.74 10.06 9.61
C ASP A 72 12.72 11.21 9.60
N PHE A 73 11.44 10.85 9.47
CA PHE A 73 10.35 11.81 9.36
C PHE A 73 10.11 12.65 10.62
N GLU A 74 10.52 12.16 11.80
CA GLU A 74 10.42 12.91 13.06
C GLU A 74 11.41 14.09 13.12
N THR A 75 12.43 14.10 12.26
CA THR A 75 13.45 15.15 12.21
C THR A 75 13.13 16.27 11.21
N LEU A 76 12.13 16.05 10.34
CA LEU A 76 11.81 16.98 9.26
C LEU A 76 10.97 18.16 9.73
N THR A 77 11.23 19.32 9.15
CA THR A 77 10.30 20.45 9.18
C THR A 77 9.02 20.15 8.42
N PRO A 78 7.90 20.86 8.68
CA PRO A 78 6.65 20.63 7.96
C PRO A 78 6.77 20.78 6.43
N ASP A 79 7.64 21.64 5.94
CA ASP A 79 7.85 21.86 4.50
C ASP A 79 8.66 20.73 3.87
N GLU A 80 9.75 20.30 4.53
CA GLU A 80 10.54 19.13 4.10
C GLU A 80 9.69 17.87 4.10
N ARG A 81 8.87 17.70 5.12
CA ARG A 81 7.94 16.57 5.21
C ARG A 81 6.94 16.54 4.05
N ARG A 82 6.30 17.68 3.75
CA ARG A 82 5.39 17.79 2.58
C ARG A 82 6.09 17.39 1.28
N HIS A 83 7.35 17.81 1.11
CA HIS A 83 8.12 17.45 -0.09
C HIS A 83 8.39 15.95 -0.17
N GLN A 84 8.69 15.30 0.95
CA GLN A 84 8.88 13.85 0.97
C GLN A 84 7.56 13.09 0.74
N GLU A 85 6.45 13.59 1.30
CA GLU A 85 5.11 12.98 1.15
C GLU A 85 4.63 12.94 -0.32
N GLN A 86 5.12 13.79 -1.20
CA GLN A 86 4.84 13.77 -2.63
C GLN A 86 5.43 12.54 -3.34
N ARG A 87 6.41 11.87 -2.74
CA ARG A 87 7.11 10.72 -3.32
C ARG A 87 6.39 9.40 -3.08
N TRP A 88 5.26 9.41 -2.39
CA TRP A 88 4.42 8.24 -2.23
C TRP A 88 2.94 8.49 -2.51
N GLY A 89 2.26 7.43 -2.94
CA GLY A 89 0.82 7.42 -3.13
C GLY A 89 0.15 6.48 -2.13
N VAL A 90 -1.08 6.79 -1.74
CA VAL A 90 -1.84 5.97 -0.79
C VAL A 90 -3.22 5.63 -1.34
N LEU A 91 -3.55 4.33 -1.38
CA LEU A 91 -4.88 3.81 -1.62
C LEU A 91 -5.42 3.20 -0.32
N PHE A 92 -6.36 3.87 0.32
CA PHE A 92 -7.08 3.35 1.47
C PHE A 92 -8.19 2.38 1.07
N GLN A 93 -8.63 1.55 2.00
CA GLN A 93 -9.53 0.41 1.80
C GLN A 93 -10.78 0.72 0.94
N GLU A 94 -11.42 1.88 1.11
CA GLU A 94 -12.60 2.27 0.32
C GLU A 94 -12.28 3.27 -0.81
N GLY A 95 -11.00 3.44 -1.18
CA GLY A 95 -10.54 4.43 -2.15
C GLY A 95 -10.47 5.84 -1.58
N ALA A 96 -11.19 6.14 -0.50
CA ALA A 96 -11.24 7.45 0.20
C ALA A 96 -11.41 8.65 -0.76
N LEU A 97 -12.26 8.50 -1.79
CA LEU A 97 -12.56 9.57 -2.73
C LEU A 97 -13.42 10.66 -2.08
N PHE A 98 -13.16 11.90 -2.43
CA PHE A 98 -14.00 13.03 -2.08
C PHE A 98 -15.33 12.90 -2.81
N SER A 99 -16.43 12.71 -2.09
CA SER A 99 -17.76 12.42 -2.65
C SER A 99 -18.35 13.56 -3.47
N ALA A 100 -17.94 14.79 -3.19
CA ALA A 100 -18.38 15.99 -3.89
C ALA A 100 -17.55 16.32 -5.15
N LEU A 101 -16.52 15.54 -5.45
CA LEU A 101 -15.65 15.72 -6.60
C LEU A 101 -15.85 14.57 -7.60
N THR A 102 -15.76 14.88 -8.89
CA THR A 102 -15.70 13.87 -9.96
C THR A 102 -14.41 13.04 -9.85
N VAL A 103 -14.30 11.96 -10.61
CA VAL A 103 -13.07 11.16 -10.69
C VAL A 103 -11.89 12.02 -11.13
N ALA A 104 -12.04 12.83 -12.18
CA ALA A 104 -10.96 13.71 -12.64
C ALA A 104 -10.54 14.72 -11.56
N GLU A 105 -11.50 15.35 -10.90
CA GLU A 105 -11.20 16.28 -9.81
C GLU A 105 -10.54 15.59 -8.61
N ASN A 106 -10.93 14.36 -8.25
CA ASN A 106 -10.25 13.57 -7.24
C ASN A 106 -8.78 13.31 -7.59
N VAL A 107 -8.49 12.96 -8.85
CA VAL A 107 -7.12 12.74 -9.32
C VAL A 107 -6.32 14.05 -9.35
N GLN A 108 -6.97 15.20 -9.56
CA GLN A 108 -6.34 16.52 -9.55
C GLN A 108 -6.01 17.05 -8.15
N VAL A 109 -6.62 16.51 -7.08
CA VAL A 109 -6.36 17.00 -5.70
C VAL A 109 -4.87 17.11 -5.37
N PRO A 110 -4.04 16.06 -5.57
CA PRO A 110 -2.61 16.16 -5.28
C PRO A 110 -1.88 17.24 -6.09
N TYR A 111 -2.29 17.48 -7.33
CA TYR A 111 -1.71 18.54 -8.16
C TYR A 111 -2.02 19.93 -7.60
N ARG A 112 -3.28 20.17 -7.19
CA ARG A 112 -3.73 21.44 -6.61
C ARG A 112 -3.08 21.74 -5.26
N GLU A 113 -2.84 20.71 -4.47
CA GLU A 113 -2.24 20.81 -3.13
C GLU A 113 -0.73 21.11 -3.18
N HIS A 114 -0.04 20.52 -4.16
CA HIS A 114 1.43 20.48 -4.14
C HIS A 114 2.10 21.17 -5.34
N LEU A 115 1.38 21.40 -6.43
CA LEU A 115 1.97 21.89 -7.66
C LEU A 115 1.25 23.15 -8.16
N GLN A 116 2.02 24.10 -8.70
CA GLN A 116 1.47 25.27 -9.36
C GLN A 116 1.24 24.98 -10.85
N MET A 117 0.09 24.38 -11.17
CA MET A 117 -0.29 24.04 -12.55
C MET A 117 -1.58 24.74 -12.95
N ASN A 118 -1.75 24.97 -14.26
CA ASN A 118 -3.04 25.43 -14.79
C ASN A 118 -4.04 24.26 -14.91
N ASP A 119 -5.34 24.59 -14.92
CA ASP A 119 -6.41 23.59 -14.93
C ASP A 119 -6.40 22.70 -16.18
N ALA A 120 -5.97 23.19 -17.34
CA ALA A 120 -5.90 22.43 -18.57
C ALA A 120 -4.87 21.30 -18.46
N LEU A 121 -3.67 21.62 -17.99
CA LEU A 121 -2.60 20.63 -17.78
C LEU A 121 -3.00 19.60 -16.70
N MET A 122 -3.59 20.05 -15.59
CA MET A 122 -4.10 19.13 -14.56
C MET A 122 -5.15 18.17 -15.12
N GLY A 123 -6.02 18.64 -16.01
CA GLY A 123 -7.03 17.83 -16.70
C GLY A 123 -6.40 16.76 -17.59
N GLU A 124 -5.39 17.12 -18.38
CA GLU A 124 -4.67 16.18 -19.26
C GLU A 124 -3.94 15.11 -18.44
N LEU A 125 -3.20 15.50 -17.42
CA LEU A 125 -2.49 14.57 -16.52
C LEU A 125 -3.47 13.64 -15.80
N ALA A 126 -4.59 14.16 -15.29
CA ALA A 126 -5.61 13.33 -14.66
C ALA A 126 -6.19 12.32 -15.66
N GLY A 127 -6.43 12.71 -16.91
CA GLY A 127 -6.87 11.81 -17.98
C GLY A 127 -5.89 10.66 -18.22
N ILE A 128 -4.58 10.95 -18.21
CA ILE A 128 -3.53 9.94 -18.34
C ILE A 128 -3.60 8.95 -17.16
N LYS A 129 -3.67 9.44 -15.92
CA LYS A 129 -3.73 8.57 -14.73
C LYS A 129 -5.00 7.71 -14.70
N ILE A 130 -6.13 8.25 -15.13
CA ILE A 130 -7.39 7.53 -15.28
C ILE A 130 -7.26 6.39 -16.30
N ALA A 131 -6.63 6.65 -17.43
CA ALA A 131 -6.37 5.63 -18.45
C ALA A 131 -5.39 4.56 -17.96
N MET A 132 -4.31 4.95 -17.25
CA MET A 132 -3.31 4.03 -16.69
C MET A 132 -3.91 2.97 -15.76
N VAL A 133 -4.98 3.30 -15.03
CA VAL A 133 -5.67 2.35 -14.15
C VAL A 133 -6.80 1.60 -14.86
N GLY A 134 -6.91 1.69 -16.18
CA GLY A 134 -7.88 0.98 -17.00
C GLY A 134 -9.32 1.50 -16.87
N LEU A 135 -9.51 2.75 -16.43
CA LEU A 135 -10.81 3.40 -16.48
C LEU A 135 -11.03 4.06 -17.87
N ARG A 136 -12.26 3.99 -18.37
CA ARG A 136 -12.65 4.67 -19.62
C ARG A 136 -12.68 6.18 -19.41
N ALA A 137 -12.44 6.95 -20.46
CA ALA A 137 -12.40 8.40 -20.40
C ALA A 137 -13.72 9.02 -19.85
N GLU A 138 -14.87 8.40 -20.12
CA GLU A 138 -16.16 8.85 -19.62
C GLU A 138 -16.26 8.83 -18.09
N ALA A 139 -15.53 7.90 -17.45
CA ALA A 139 -15.49 7.79 -15.99
C ALA A 139 -14.91 9.07 -15.33
N ALA A 140 -14.10 9.85 -16.02
CA ALA A 140 -13.53 11.09 -15.52
C ALA A 140 -14.58 12.08 -14.99
N LYS A 141 -15.78 12.07 -15.55
CA LYS A 141 -16.89 12.99 -15.23
C LYS A 141 -17.84 12.45 -14.17
N LEU A 142 -17.71 11.17 -13.79
CA LEU A 142 -18.60 10.54 -12.81
C LEU A 142 -18.20 10.92 -11.38
N TYR A 143 -19.18 10.98 -10.51
CA TYR A 143 -18.98 11.11 -9.07
C TYR A 143 -18.78 9.73 -8.42
N PRO A 144 -18.16 9.65 -7.24
CA PRO A 144 -17.96 8.37 -6.53
C PRO A 144 -19.24 7.57 -6.30
N SER A 145 -20.40 8.20 -6.14
CA SER A 145 -21.70 7.54 -5.99
C SER A 145 -22.15 6.78 -7.24
N GLU A 146 -21.63 7.14 -8.42
CA GLU A 146 -21.97 6.53 -9.71
C GLU A 146 -21.04 5.40 -10.11
N LEU A 147 -19.99 5.14 -9.31
CA LEU A 147 -18.95 4.15 -9.58
C LEU A 147 -19.27 2.80 -8.92
N SER A 148 -18.95 1.71 -9.62
CA SER A 148 -18.86 0.38 -9.00
C SER A 148 -17.71 0.33 -7.98
N GLY A 149 -17.69 -0.70 -7.10
CA GLY A 149 -16.59 -0.89 -6.13
C GLY A 149 -15.22 -0.94 -6.79
N GLY A 150 -15.07 -1.70 -7.87
CA GLY A 150 -13.83 -1.77 -8.62
C GLY A 150 -13.44 -0.45 -9.29
N MET A 151 -14.39 0.31 -9.83
CA MET A 151 -14.12 1.64 -10.37
C MET A 151 -13.67 2.62 -9.28
N LYS A 152 -14.25 2.57 -8.08
CA LYS A 152 -13.80 3.40 -6.93
C LYS A 152 -12.36 3.09 -6.55
N LYS A 153 -11.99 1.82 -6.49
CA LYS A 153 -10.60 1.38 -6.21
C LYS A 153 -9.64 1.90 -7.28
N ARG A 154 -9.98 1.73 -8.56
CA ARG A 154 -9.18 2.24 -9.68
C ARG A 154 -9.06 3.76 -9.68
N ALA A 155 -10.13 4.50 -9.39
CA ALA A 155 -10.09 5.96 -9.27
C ALA A 155 -9.21 6.42 -8.08
N GLY A 156 -9.30 5.73 -6.94
CA GLY A 156 -8.42 5.95 -5.79
C GLY A 156 -6.95 5.67 -6.12
N LEU A 157 -6.69 4.61 -6.91
CA LEU A 157 -5.35 4.28 -7.39
C LEU A 157 -4.84 5.35 -8.37
N ALA A 158 -5.67 5.84 -9.31
CA ALA A 158 -5.30 6.93 -10.20
C ALA A 158 -4.87 8.20 -9.43
N ARG A 159 -5.59 8.54 -8.35
CA ARG A 159 -5.23 9.64 -7.47
C ARG A 159 -3.91 9.37 -6.73
N ALA A 160 -3.71 8.15 -6.23
CA ALA A 160 -2.46 7.77 -5.56
C ALA A 160 -1.24 7.87 -6.50
N LEU A 161 -1.44 7.63 -7.80
CA LEU A 161 -0.41 7.73 -8.84
C LEU A 161 -0.20 9.15 -9.38
N ALA A 162 -0.99 10.13 -8.94
CA ALA A 162 -1.02 11.46 -9.56
C ALA A 162 0.37 12.12 -9.62
N GLN A 163 1.16 12.03 -8.57
CA GLN A 163 2.48 12.69 -8.46
C GLN A 163 3.66 11.79 -8.86
N ASP A 164 3.43 10.72 -9.61
CA ASP A 164 4.48 9.75 -10.02
C ASP A 164 5.30 9.24 -8.81
N PRO A 165 4.64 8.61 -7.81
CA PRO A 165 5.30 8.21 -6.58
C PRO A 165 6.34 7.13 -6.82
N GLU A 166 7.33 7.04 -5.92
CA GLU A 166 8.29 5.92 -5.85
C GLU A 166 7.76 4.76 -4.99
N ILE A 167 6.89 5.08 -4.00
CA ILE A 167 6.25 4.08 -3.14
C ILE A 167 4.74 4.18 -3.27
N LEU A 168 4.08 3.03 -3.40
CA LEU A 168 2.63 2.91 -3.38
C LEU A 168 2.20 2.13 -2.14
N PHE A 169 1.45 2.77 -1.26
CA PHE A 169 0.83 2.14 -0.08
C PHE A 169 -0.60 1.72 -0.39
N LEU A 170 -0.91 0.45 -0.18
CA LEU A 170 -2.22 -0.13 -0.46
C LEU A 170 -2.80 -0.76 0.82
N ASP A 171 -3.94 -0.28 1.28
CA ASP A 171 -4.65 -0.85 2.43
C ASP A 171 -5.87 -1.63 1.93
N GLU A 172 -5.79 -2.97 1.94
CA GLU A 172 -6.83 -3.91 1.49
C GLU A 172 -7.34 -3.58 0.07
N PRO A 173 -6.46 -3.57 -0.94
CA PRO A 173 -6.82 -3.05 -2.27
C PRO A 173 -7.90 -3.87 -2.99
N THR A 174 -7.96 -5.19 -2.79
CA THR A 174 -8.92 -6.10 -3.43
C THR A 174 -10.17 -6.37 -2.57
N ALA A 175 -10.21 -5.86 -1.32
CA ALA A 175 -11.34 -6.07 -0.43
C ALA A 175 -12.65 -5.56 -1.04
N GLY A 176 -13.69 -6.42 -1.03
CA GLY A 176 -15.01 -6.10 -1.57
C GLY A 176 -15.13 -6.19 -3.09
N LEU A 177 -14.10 -6.63 -3.79
CA LEU A 177 -14.19 -7.00 -5.20
C LEU A 177 -14.64 -8.45 -5.35
N ASP A 178 -15.28 -8.76 -6.48
CA ASP A 178 -15.47 -10.15 -6.89
C ASP A 178 -14.12 -10.78 -7.33
N PRO A 179 -13.99 -12.09 -7.41
CA PRO A 179 -12.71 -12.75 -7.72
C PRO A 179 -12.08 -12.31 -9.05
N ILE A 180 -12.91 -12.04 -10.08
CA ILE A 180 -12.42 -11.59 -11.40
C ILE A 180 -11.89 -10.17 -11.28
N GLY A 181 -12.62 -9.30 -10.58
CA GLY A 181 -12.20 -7.93 -10.34
C GLY A 181 -10.96 -7.83 -9.47
N ALA A 182 -10.79 -8.72 -8.48
CA ALA A 182 -9.60 -8.82 -7.64
C ALA A 182 -8.37 -9.23 -8.48
N ALA A 183 -8.48 -10.30 -9.25
CA ALA A 183 -7.39 -10.76 -10.14
C ALA A 183 -6.98 -9.66 -11.15
N ALA A 184 -7.96 -9.00 -11.79
CA ALA A 184 -7.67 -7.90 -12.70
C ALA A 184 -7.07 -6.64 -12.02
N PHE A 185 -7.26 -6.49 -10.70
CA PHE A 185 -6.61 -5.44 -9.93
C PHE A 185 -5.17 -5.84 -9.56
N ASP A 186 -4.93 -7.11 -9.23
CA ASP A 186 -3.61 -7.66 -8.95
C ASP A 186 -2.70 -7.59 -10.20
N GLU A 187 -3.21 -7.96 -11.38
CA GLU A 187 -2.52 -7.77 -12.66
C GLU A 187 -2.15 -6.30 -12.89
N LEU A 188 -3.10 -5.37 -12.66
CA LEU A 188 -2.84 -3.94 -12.79
C LEU A 188 -1.71 -3.47 -11.86
N ILE A 189 -1.65 -3.92 -10.60
CA ILE A 189 -0.57 -3.56 -9.68
C ILE A 189 0.78 -4.09 -10.19
N ASN A 190 0.83 -5.32 -10.70
CA ASN A 190 2.04 -5.90 -11.27
C ASN A 190 2.53 -5.10 -12.50
N ASP A 191 1.62 -4.75 -13.41
CA ASP A 191 1.94 -3.96 -14.60
C ASP A 191 2.48 -2.57 -14.24
N LEU A 192 1.83 -1.90 -13.28
CA LEU A 192 2.28 -0.59 -12.79
C LEU A 192 3.63 -0.68 -12.09
N LYS A 193 3.85 -1.69 -11.25
CA LYS A 193 5.15 -1.95 -10.62
C LYS A 193 6.25 -2.08 -11.66
N HIS A 194 6.05 -2.94 -12.66
CA HIS A 194 7.08 -3.19 -13.69
C HIS A 194 7.31 -1.99 -14.60
N THR A 195 6.24 -1.30 -14.99
CA THR A 195 6.31 -0.17 -15.93
C THR A 195 6.89 1.08 -15.29
N LEU A 196 6.55 1.35 -14.03
CA LEU A 196 6.94 2.57 -13.32
C LEU A 196 8.09 2.36 -12.32
N GLY A 197 8.53 1.13 -12.09
CA GLY A 197 9.57 0.82 -11.10
C GLY A 197 9.12 1.05 -9.65
N LEU A 198 7.83 0.87 -9.36
CA LEU A 198 7.26 1.16 -8.04
C LEU A 198 7.74 0.17 -6.98
N THR A 199 7.92 0.69 -5.77
CA THR A 199 7.90 -0.12 -4.55
C THR A 199 6.47 -0.16 -4.02
N VAL A 200 5.96 -1.32 -3.64
CA VAL A 200 4.58 -1.45 -3.16
C VAL A 200 4.56 -2.02 -1.74
N PHE A 201 3.98 -1.27 -0.82
CA PHE A 201 3.68 -1.71 0.55
C PHE A 201 2.19 -2.02 0.64
N MET A 202 1.84 -3.30 0.73
CA MET A 202 0.45 -3.75 0.67
C MET A 202 0.02 -4.40 1.99
N VAL A 203 -1.02 -3.89 2.60
CA VAL A 203 -1.73 -4.58 3.68
C VAL A 203 -2.86 -5.37 3.05
N THR A 204 -2.88 -6.69 3.24
CA THR A 204 -3.97 -7.54 2.75
C THR A 204 -4.14 -8.79 3.62
N HIS A 205 -5.32 -9.40 3.55
CA HIS A 205 -5.61 -10.72 4.09
C HIS A 205 -6.03 -11.73 3.00
N ASP A 206 -5.93 -11.30 1.74
CA ASP A 206 -6.28 -12.12 0.59
C ASP A 206 -5.05 -12.94 0.14
N LEU A 207 -5.19 -14.27 0.18
CA LEU A 207 -4.12 -15.19 -0.18
C LEU A 207 -3.85 -15.18 -1.69
N ASP A 208 -4.89 -15.06 -2.52
CA ASP A 208 -4.74 -15.01 -3.98
C ASP A 208 -3.91 -13.78 -4.38
N THR A 209 -4.22 -12.61 -3.81
CA THR A 209 -3.42 -11.39 -3.98
C THR A 209 -1.97 -11.58 -3.53
N LEU A 210 -1.72 -12.24 -2.37
CA LEU A 210 -0.34 -12.48 -1.91
C LEU A 210 0.45 -13.38 -2.87
N TYR A 211 -0.17 -14.44 -3.41
CA TYR A 211 0.45 -15.31 -4.39
C TYR A 211 0.72 -14.58 -5.72
N ALA A 212 -0.23 -13.75 -6.17
CA ALA A 212 -0.18 -13.10 -7.46
C ALA A 212 0.80 -11.93 -7.52
N THR A 213 0.99 -11.19 -6.40
CA THR A 213 1.67 -9.89 -6.45
C THR A 213 2.90 -9.77 -5.58
N CYS A 214 2.99 -10.49 -4.43
CA CYS A 214 4.01 -10.19 -3.44
C CYS A 214 5.33 -10.91 -3.70
N ASP A 215 6.43 -10.17 -3.76
CA ASP A 215 7.79 -10.72 -3.78
C ASP A 215 8.17 -11.25 -2.39
N ARG A 216 7.81 -10.50 -1.34
CA ARG A 216 8.01 -10.88 0.05
C ARG A 216 6.77 -10.60 0.88
N ILE A 217 6.63 -11.36 1.96
CA ILE A 217 5.52 -11.26 2.91
C ILE A 217 6.10 -11.06 4.30
N ALA A 218 5.58 -10.08 5.03
CA ALA A 218 5.89 -9.86 6.45
C ALA A 218 4.67 -10.26 7.30
N VAL A 219 4.87 -11.20 8.20
CA VAL A 219 3.81 -11.72 9.08
C VAL A 219 3.83 -10.96 10.40
N LEU A 220 2.74 -10.24 10.68
CA LEU A 220 2.54 -9.48 11.89
C LEU A 220 1.76 -10.29 12.93
N ALA A 221 2.42 -10.71 13.97
CA ALA A 221 1.83 -11.39 15.14
C ALA A 221 2.62 -11.04 16.40
N GLU A 222 2.09 -11.34 17.57
CA GLU A 222 2.79 -11.11 18.85
C GLU A 222 3.32 -9.68 19.01
N ARG A 223 2.62 -8.70 18.43
CA ARG A 223 2.96 -7.25 18.41
C ARG A 223 4.22 -6.90 17.62
N ARG A 224 4.77 -7.80 16.83
CA ARG A 224 6.00 -7.62 16.02
C ARG A 224 5.90 -8.38 14.71
N VAL A 225 6.86 -8.16 13.84
CA VAL A 225 7.03 -9.01 12.66
C VAL A 225 7.75 -10.29 13.08
N ILE A 226 7.09 -11.44 12.93
CA ILE A 226 7.60 -12.74 13.34
C ILE A 226 8.34 -13.48 12.23
N LEU A 227 8.05 -13.15 10.97
CA LEU A 227 8.71 -13.73 9.79
C LEU A 227 8.61 -12.76 8.62
N ILE A 228 9.70 -12.60 7.87
CA ILE A 228 9.73 -11.93 6.56
C ILE A 228 10.39 -12.89 5.58
N GLY A 229 9.74 -13.13 4.44
CA GLY A 229 10.30 -14.01 3.42
C GLY A 229 9.39 -14.12 2.20
N THR A 230 9.78 -14.99 1.28
CA THR A 230 8.99 -15.33 0.10
C THR A 230 7.79 -16.22 0.47
N MET A 231 6.86 -16.44 -0.45
CA MET A 231 5.77 -17.40 -0.26
C MET A 231 6.30 -18.80 0.10
N LYS A 232 7.44 -19.21 -0.46
CA LYS A 232 8.10 -20.49 -0.14
C LYS A 232 8.51 -20.55 1.34
N ASP A 233 9.02 -19.44 1.88
CA ASP A 233 9.43 -19.38 3.30
C ASP A 233 8.20 -19.44 4.22
N MET A 234 7.08 -18.81 3.80
CA MET A 234 5.79 -18.89 4.52
C MET A 234 5.28 -20.33 4.60
N LEU A 235 5.33 -21.05 3.48
CA LEU A 235 4.90 -22.45 3.40
C LEU A 235 5.83 -23.41 4.17
N ALA A 236 7.11 -23.08 4.31
CA ALA A 236 8.07 -23.89 5.05
C ALA A 236 8.06 -23.62 6.58
N SER A 237 7.33 -22.60 7.03
CA SER A 237 7.33 -22.18 8.43
C SER A 237 6.56 -23.15 9.33
N ASP A 238 7.15 -23.51 10.47
CA ASP A 238 6.50 -24.31 11.52
C ASP A 238 5.70 -23.47 12.52
N HIS A 239 5.74 -22.14 12.42
CA HIS A 239 5.00 -21.27 13.33
C HIS A 239 3.49 -21.54 13.25
N PRO A 240 2.79 -21.82 14.38
CA PRO A 240 1.40 -22.31 14.38
C PRO A 240 0.43 -21.40 13.60
N TRP A 241 0.54 -20.07 13.78
CA TRP A 241 -0.31 -19.12 13.08
C TRP A 241 -0.05 -19.12 11.58
N ILE A 242 1.25 -19.09 11.16
CA ILE A 242 1.65 -19.09 9.74
C ILE A 242 1.15 -20.37 9.08
N LYS A 243 1.37 -21.52 9.72
CA LYS A 243 0.91 -22.82 9.22
C LYS A 243 -0.61 -22.88 9.05
N SER A 244 -1.36 -22.40 10.04
CA SER A 244 -2.82 -22.32 9.96
C SER A 244 -3.30 -21.39 8.83
N TYR A 245 -2.62 -20.28 8.61
CA TYR A 245 -3.00 -19.28 7.59
C TYR A 245 -2.65 -19.75 6.17
N PHE A 246 -1.40 -20.18 5.93
CA PHE A 246 -0.90 -20.53 4.59
C PHE A 246 -1.16 -21.99 4.18
N HIS A 247 -1.56 -22.91 5.08
CA HIS A 247 -1.93 -24.29 4.77
C HIS A 247 -3.41 -24.59 5.01
N GLY A 248 -4.21 -23.59 5.36
CA GLY A 248 -5.65 -23.72 5.55
C GLY A 248 -6.39 -24.11 4.26
N PRO A 249 -7.68 -24.45 4.34
CA PRO A 249 -8.46 -24.84 3.16
C PRO A 249 -8.49 -23.77 2.05
N ARG A 250 -8.50 -22.48 2.42
CA ARG A 250 -8.47 -21.36 1.47
C ARG A 250 -7.11 -21.22 0.77
N ALA A 251 -6.02 -21.44 1.50
CA ALA A 251 -4.67 -21.38 0.94
C ALA A 251 -4.43 -22.47 -0.12
N ARG A 252 -5.03 -23.66 0.05
CA ARG A 252 -4.92 -24.74 -0.95
C ARG A 252 -5.63 -24.42 -2.25
N ALA A 253 -6.73 -23.65 -2.20
CA ALA A 253 -7.43 -23.19 -3.40
C ALA A 253 -6.59 -22.15 -4.14
N ALA A 254 -6.01 -21.16 -3.43
CA ALA A 254 -5.13 -20.13 -3.99
C ALA A 254 -3.90 -20.73 -4.68
N ALA A 255 -3.21 -21.67 -4.01
CA ALA A 255 -2.02 -22.34 -4.57
C ALA A 255 -2.29 -23.21 -5.82
N ALA A 256 -3.54 -23.62 -6.04
CA ALA A 256 -3.93 -24.38 -7.24
C ALA A 256 -4.29 -23.48 -8.43
N SER A 257 -4.44 -22.19 -8.20
CA SER A 257 -4.82 -21.16 -9.19
C SER A 257 -3.63 -20.32 -9.67
N ALA A 258 -2.51 -20.37 -8.95
CA ALA A 258 -1.25 -19.69 -9.26
C ALA A 258 -0.30 -20.61 -10.04
#